data_f2793be0b225ff8fd567413807152339
#
_entry.id   f2793be0b225ff8fd567413807152339
#
_cell.length_a   1.000
_cell.length_b   1.000
_cell.length_c   1.000
_cell.angle_alpha   90.00
_cell.angle_beta   90.00
_cell.angle_gamma   90.00
#
_symmetry.space_group_name_H-M   'P 1'
#
loop_
_entity.id
_entity.type
_entity.pdbx_description
1 polymer ?
#
loop_
_entity_poly.entity_id
_entity_poly.type
_entity_poly.pdbx_seq_one_letter_code
_entity_poly.pdbx_strand_id
1 'polypeptide(L)'
;MPFSAEEERRRMRFPREGELLGVVLGLMGGSRMKVACKDGKERMCRIPGKLKNKIWVKEGDVVIIKPWSIMGDSKGDVIWRYFPTQARILKEEGYI
;
A
#
# COMPACT_ATOMS: atom_id res chain seq x y z
N MET A 1 -14.83 -15.98 7.21
CA MET A 1 -14.43 -15.56 5.86
C MET A 1 -14.93 -16.52 4.81
N PRO A 2 -15.47 -16.03 3.71
CA PRO A 2 -15.95 -16.89 2.65
C PRO A 2 -14.85 -17.57 1.84
N PHE A 3 -13.61 -17.11 1.96
CA PHE A 3 -12.49 -17.63 1.19
C PHE A 3 -11.42 -18.21 2.10
N SER A 4 -10.77 -19.30 1.66
CA SER A 4 -9.58 -19.81 2.32
C SER A 4 -8.40 -18.83 2.07
N ALA A 5 -7.33 -18.98 2.86
CA ALA A 5 -6.14 -18.15 2.67
C ALA A 5 -5.57 -18.33 1.26
N GLU A 6 -5.60 -19.55 0.74
CA GLU A 6 -5.11 -19.83 -0.61
C GLU A 6 -5.95 -19.15 -1.68
N GLU A 7 -7.28 -19.17 -1.53
CA GLU A 7 -8.16 -18.47 -2.46
C GLU A 7 -7.97 -16.98 -2.40
N GLU A 8 -7.83 -16.43 -1.20
CA GLU A 8 -7.61 -15.01 -1.00
C GLU A 8 -6.28 -14.59 -1.64
N ARG A 9 -5.24 -15.41 -1.48
CA ARG A 9 -3.94 -15.16 -2.08
C ARG A 9 -4.03 -15.07 -3.60
N ARG A 10 -4.81 -15.91 -4.24
CA ARG A 10 -4.99 -15.88 -5.69
C ARG A 10 -5.74 -14.64 -6.16
N ARG A 11 -6.58 -14.06 -5.30
CA ARG A 11 -7.37 -12.86 -5.61
C ARG A 11 -6.61 -11.57 -5.36
N MET A 12 -5.51 -11.64 -4.60
CA MET A 12 -4.74 -10.46 -4.23
C MET A 12 -3.89 -9.95 -5.39
N ARG A 13 -3.72 -8.64 -5.42
CA ARG A 13 -2.74 -8.02 -6.28
C ARG A 13 -1.41 -8.01 -5.55
N PHE A 14 -0.32 -8.28 -6.27
CA PHE A 14 1.03 -8.18 -5.71
C PHE A 14 1.77 -7.03 -6.39
N PRO A 15 2.77 -6.42 -5.71
CA PRO A 15 3.54 -5.35 -6.33
C PRO A 15 4.22 -5.82 -7.60
N ARG A 16 4.24 -4.95 -8.59
CA ARG A 16 4.94 -5.19 -9.85
C ARG A 16 6.26 -4.44 -9.83
N GLU A 17 7.05 -4.60 -10.90
CA GLU A 17 8.30 -3.86 -11.02
C GLU A 17 8.05 -2.36 -10.85
N GLY A 18 8.89 -1.71 -10.05
CA GLY A 18 8.74 -0.30 -9.75
C GLY A 18 7.71 0.03 -8.67
N GLU A 19 7.10 -0.98 -8.06
CA GLU A 19 6.13 -0.82 -6.99
C GLU A 19 6.67 -1.41 -5.69
N LEU A 20 6.23 -0.87 -4.56
CA LEU A 20 6.67 -1.29 -3.23
C LEU A 20 5.49 -1.48 -2.30
N LEU A 21 5.62 -2.44 -1.38
CA LEU A 21 4.69 -2.53 -0.26
C LEU A 21 5.08 -1.51 0.80
N GLY A 22 4.09 -0.99 1.50
CA GLY A 22 4.31 -0.08 2.61
C GLY A 22 3.18 -0.14 3.61
N VAL A 23 3.43 0.43 4.78
CA VAL A 23 2.44 0.53 5.86
C VAL A 23 2.19 1.99 6.15
N VAL A 24 0.92 2.38 6.19
CA VAL A 24 0.54 3.77 6.45
C VAL A 24 0.82 4.12 7.90
N LEU A 25 1.69 5.10 8.12
CA LEU A 25 2.07 5.55 9.45
C LEU A 25 1.11 6.60 10.00
N GLY A 26 0.55 7.43 9.13
CA GLY A 26 -0.37 8.46 9.55
C GLY A 26 -0.96 9.21 8.38
N LEU A 27 -2.14 9.78 8.59
CA LEU A 27 -2.83 10.58 7.60
C LEU A 27 -2.51 12.05 7.84
N MET A 28 -2.16 12.77 6.76
CA MET A 28 -1.74 14.17 6.84
C MET A 28 -2.78 15.14 6.28
N GLY A 29 -4.00 14.63 5.99
CA GLY A 29 -5.05 15.44 5.36
C GLY A 29 -4.85 15.60 3.87
N GLY A 30 -5.89 16.01 3.15
CA GLY A 30 -5.82 16.26 1.72
C GLY A 30 -5.42 15.05 0.89
N SER A 31 -5.83 13.86 1.29
CA SER A 31 -5.48 12.59 0.63
C SER A 31 -3.98 12.29 0.64
N ARG A 32 -3.25 12.88 1.58
CA ARG A 32 -1.81 12.63 1.76
C ARG A 32 -1.59 11.81 3.01
N MET A 33 -0.56 10.99 3.00
CA MET A 33 -0.21 10.13 4.12
C MET A 33 1.27 9.81 4.14
N LYS A 34 1.77 9.52 5.31
CA LYS A 34 3.15 9.08 5.48
C LYS A 34 3.15 7.56 5.47
N VAL A 35 4.02 6.97 4.66
CA VAL A 35 4.09 5.52 4.48
C VAL A 35 5.52 5.02 4.71
N ALA A 36 5.65 4.01 5.57
CA ALA A 36 6.92 3.31 5.75
C ALA A 36 7.00 2.22 4.68
N CYS A 37 7.88 2.40 3.73
CA CYS A 37 8.02 1.50 2.60
C CYS A 37 9.00 0.38 2.89
N LYS A 38 8.83 -0.74 2.18
CA LYS A 38 9.62 -1.94 2.41
C LYS A 38 11.12 -1.74 2.13
N ASP A 39 11.48 -0.77 1.31
CA ASP A 39 12.88 -0.45 1.05
C ASP A 39 13.56 0.31 2.18
N GLY A 40 12.86 0.51 3.30
CA GLY A 40 13.39 1.20 4.47
C GLY A 40 13.20 2.71 4.44
N LYS A 41 12.60 3.25 3.40
CA LYS A 41 12.38 4.69 3.27
C LYS A 41 10.96 5.05 3.64
N GLU A 42 10.81 6.22 4.28
CA GLU A 42 9.48 6.79 4.54
C GLU A 42 9.18 7.79 3.44
N ARG A 43 7.98 7.69 2.88
CA ARG A 43 7.56 8.57 1.81
C ARG A 43 6.29 9.29 2.17
N MET A 44 6.19 10.53 1.74
CA MET A 44 4.92 11.25 1.75
C MET A 44 4.18 10.85 0.48
N CYS A 45 3.09 10.13 0.64
CA CYS A 45 2.33 9.58 -0.46
C CYS A 45 0.97 10.22 -0.57
N ARG A 46 0.38 10.13 -1.75
CA ARG A 46 -0.97 10.63 -1.99
C ARG A 46 -1.75 9.59 -2.77
N ILE A 47 -3.07 9.69 -2.71
CA ILE A 47 -3.94 8.89 -3.56
C ILE A 47 -4.19 9.70 -4.83
N PRO A 48 -3.80 9.20 -6.01
CA PRO A 48 -4.05 9.92 -7.27
C PRO A 48 -5.53 10.21 -7.45
N GLY A 49 -5.84 11.32 -8.12
CA GLY A 49 -7.22 11.76 -8.31
C GLY A 49 -8.13 10.70 -8.90
N LYS A 50 -7.64 9.92 -9.85
CA LYS A 50 -8.42 8.87 -10.50
C LYS A 50 -8.78 7.72 -9.56
N LEU A 51 -8.05 7.56 -8.45
CA LEU A 51 -8.29 6.51 -7.47
C LEU A 51 -8.93 7.02 -6.19
N LYS A 52 -9.13 8.32 -6.07
CA LYS A 52 -9.54 8.97 -4.83
C LYS A 52 -10.86 8.44 -4.27
N ASN A 53 -11.80 8.06 -5.13
CA ASN A 53 -13.09 7.53 -4.69
C ASN A 53 -13.13 5.99 -4.69
N LYS A 54 -11.99 5.35 -5.00
CA LYS A 54 -11.91 3.88 -5.09
C LYS A 54 -11.06 3.26 -4.00
N ILE A 55 -10.18 4.05 -3.40
CA ILE A 55 -9.26 3.58 -2.36
C ILE A 55 -9.47 4.41 -1.11
N TRP A 56 -9.81 3.73 -0.01
CA TRP A 56 -9.99 4.35 1.30
C TRP A 56 -8.92 3.80 2.22
N VAL A 57 -8.04 4.67 2.69
CA VAL A 57 -6.84 4.27 3.45
C VAL A 57 -6.90 4.84 4.85
N LYS A 58 -6.49 4.05 5.82
CA LYS A 58 -6.36 4.50 7.20
C LYS A 58 -5.02 4.09 7.77
N GLU A 59 -4.68 4.65 8.91
CA GLU A 59 -3.43 4.34 9.60
C GLU A 59 -3.33 2.84 9.88
N GLY A 60 -2.16 2.27 9.61
CA GLY A 60 -1.90 0.86 9.79
C GLY A 60 -2.21 0.00 8.55
N ASP A 61 -2.86 0.56 7.55
CA ASP A 61 -3.16 -0.21 6.34
C ASP A 61 -1.90 -0.55 5.55
N VAL A 62 -1.90 -1.72 4.92
CA VAL A 62 -0.84 -2.13 4.00
C VAL A 62 -1.28 -1.72 2.60
N VAL A 63 -0.36 -1.08 1.89
CA VAL A 63 -0.65 -0.49 0.58
C VAL A 63 0.47 -0.81 -0.41
N ILE A 64 0.17 -0.64 -1.69
CA ILE A 64 1.19 -0.65 -2.74
C ILE A 64 1.50 0.80 -3.09
N ILE A 65 2.77 1.14 -3.07
CA ILE A 65 3.26 2.48 -3.38
C ILE A 65 4.02 2.44 -4.69
N LYS A 66 3.78 3.42 -5.54
CA LYS A 66 4.58 3.64 -6.74
C LYS A 66 5.37 4.94 -6.52
N PRO A 67 6.69 4.84 -6.29
CA PRO A 67 7.51 6.04 -6.12
C PRO A 67 7.45 6.94 -7.36
N TRP A 68 7.50 8.25 -7.14
CA TRP A 68 7.52 9.18 -8.25
C TRP A 68 8.83 9.06 -9.04
N SER A 69 8.78 9.37 -10.33
CA SER A 69 9.98 9.35 -11.16
C SER A 69 10.97 10.43 -10.74
N ILE A 70 10.47 11.54 -10.20
CA ILE A 70 11.27 12.61 -9.61
C ILE A 70 10.93 12.62 -8.12
N MET A 71 11.94 12.70 -7.26
CA MET A 71 11.78 12.67 -5.81
C MET A 71 11.21 11.33 -5.29
N GLY A 72 11.48 10.24 -6.00
CA GLY A 72 10.93 8.93 -5.64
C GLY A 72 11.39 8.39 -4.28
N ASP A 73 12.49 8.92 -3.72
CA ASP A 73 12.94 8.52 -2.38
C ASP A 73 12.07 9.12 -1.27
N SER A 74 11.36 10.21 -1.56
CA SER A 74 10.55 10.91 -0.57
C SER A 74 9.07 11.00 -0.93
N LYS A 75 8.71 10.74 -2.17
CA LYS A 75 7.34 10.88 -2.67
C LYS A 75 6.87 9.65 -3.42
N GLY A 76 5.59 9.37 -3.35
CA GLY A 76 4.99 8.25 -4.07
C GLY A 76 3.48 8.37 -4.15
N ASP A 77 2.89 7.47 -4.93
CA ASP A 77 1.44 7.36 -5.06
C ASP A 77 0.98 6.06 -4.43
N VAL A 78 -0.12 6.12 -3.67
CA VAL A 78 -0.80 4.93 -3.19
C VAL A 78 -1.70 4.44 -4.33
N ILE A 79 -1.43 3.26 -4.83
CA ILE A 79 -2.17 2.73 -5.98
C ILE A 79 -3.05 1.55 -5.64
N TRP A 80 -2.92 0.97 -4.46
CA TRP A 80 -3.70 -0.17 -4.01
C TRP A 80 -3.68 -0.27 -2.50
N ARG A 81 -4.79 -0.72 -1.91
CA ARG A 81 -4.86 -0.99 -0.47
C ARG A 81 -5.29 -2.43 -0.26
N TYR A 82 -4.64 -3.11 0.67
CA TYR A 82 -5.00 -4.47 1.05
C TYR A 82 -6.01 -4.47 2.20
N PHE A 83 -6.93 -5.41 2.18
CA PHE A 83 -7.80 -5.64 3.32
C PHE A 83 -7.01 -6.29 4.45
N PRO A 84 -7.47 -6.17 5.72
CA PRO A 84 -6.74 -6.75 6.85
C PRO A 84 -6.40 -8.22 6.71
N THR A 85 -7.30 -9.02 6.14
CA THR A 85 -7.05 -10.46 5.91
C THR A 85 -5.93 -10.68 4.90
N GLN A 86 -5.87 -9.84 3.88
CA GLN A 86 -4.81 -9.91 2.86
C GLN A 86 -3.47 -9.45 3.43
N ALA A 87 -3.49 -8.39 4.25
CA ALA A 87 -2.28 -7.90 4.91
C ALA A 87 -1.67 -8.98 5.81
N ARG A 88 -2.52 -9.75 6.49
CA ARG A 88 -2.08 -10.86 7.32
C ARG A 88 -1.37 -11.92 6.50
N ILE A 89 -1.91 -12.26 5.33
CA ILE A 89 -1.28 -13.23 4.42
C ILE A 89 0.09 -12.73 3.98
N LEU A 90 0.20 -11.46 3.60
CA LEU A 90 1.48 -10.86 3.21
C LEU A 90 2.50 -10.95 4.33
N LYS A 91 2.07 -10.72 5.56
CA LYS A 91 2.94 -10.79 6.72
C LYS A 91 3.40 -12.22 6.98
N GLU A 92 2.48 -13.18 6.92
CA GLU A 92 2.77 -14.59 7.16
C GLU A 92 3.70 -15.17 6.09
N GLU A 93 3.62 -14.67 4.86
CA GLU A 93 4.44 -15.14 3.76
C GLU A 93 5.75 -14.36 3.59
N GLY A 94 6.01 -13.41 4.48
CA GLY A 94 7.28 -12.71 4.49
C GLY A 94 7.40 -11.55 3.52
N TYR A 95 6.31 -11.07 2.95
CA TYR A 95 6.35 -9.89 2.07
C TYR A 95 6.56 -8.59 2.83
N ILE A 96 6.14 -8.58 4.09
CA ILE A 96 6.32 -7.40 4.95
C ILE A 96 6.71 -7.80 6.38
#